data_a24fe786f1367a7c4a72bbf61006e9b9
#
_entry.id   a24fe786f1367a7c4a72bbf61006e9b9
#
_cell.length_a   1.000
_cell.length_b   1.000
_cell.length_c   1.000
_cell.angle_alpha   90.00
_cell.angle_beta   90.00
_cell.angle_gamma   90.00
#
_symmetry.space_group_name_H-M   'P 1'
#
loop_
_entity.id
_entity.type
_entity.pdbx_description
1 polymer ?
#
loop_
_entity_poly.entity_id
_entity_poly.type
_entity_poly.pdbx_seq_one_letter_code
_entity_poly.pdbx_strand_id
1 'polypeptide(L)'
;QLTPTIAAEVQYYLDWANTRSPEGGTYLGPADVSLQGPQQLGGDPLLGANLQRRAPLEPDDQQGNWGVNFKFNPDFLRGQTVGVYYREFDEKIPWVFLVLPAGMQQPKPFGYRAVYAENTKLAGVSFDGSIGQWAVGGEVGYHMDTGLKSTGFAVADDGARGDTWHALVNGIYLLDRNALWDGGELVVELSYDRLDDVTENEDLFMRVDRSTC
;
A
#
# COMPACT_ATOMS: atom_id res chain seq x y z
N GLN A 1 -27.63 3.57 -7.10
CA GLN A 1 -28.33 2.67 -6.17
C GLN A 1 -29.15 1.65 -6.96
N LEU A 2 -29.08 0.40 -6.59
CA LEU A 2 -29.88 -0.68 -7.20
C LEU A 2 -31.28 -0.75 -6.55
N THR A 3 -31.33 -0.53 -5.23
CA THR A 3 -32.54 -0.43 -4.41
C THR A 3 -32.29 0.60 -3.30
N PRO A 4 -33.30 1.02 -2.52
CA PRO A 4 -33.11 1.88 -1.35
C PRO A 4 -32.09 1.32 -0.33
N THR A 5 -31.93 -0.01 -0.30
CA THR A 5 -31.11 -0.74 0.68
C THR A 5 -29.81 -1.30 0.11
N ILE A 6 -29.60 -1.26 -1.20
CA ILE A 6 -28.44 -1.82 -1.89
C ILE A 6 -27.85 -0.80 -2.85
N ALA A 7 -26.57 -0.50 -2.70
CA ALA A 7 -25.78 0.25 -3.66
C ALA A 7 -24.65 -0.63 -4.21
N ALA A 8 -24.37 -0.49 -5.49
CA ALA A 8 -23.19 -1.07 -6.13
C ALA A 8 -22.34 0.05 -6.73
N GLU A 9 -21.05 -0.07 -6.58
CA GLU A 9 -20.03 0.82 -7.14
C GLU A 9 -19.07 -0.04 -7.96
N VAL A 10 -18.74 0.44 -9.17
CA VAL A 10 -17.73 -0.18 -10.02
C VAL A 10 -16.70 0.87 -10.36
N GLN A 11 -15.45 0.51 -10.26
CA GLN A 11 -14.32 1.36 -10.57
C GLN A 11 -13.47 0.68 -11.64
N TYR A 12 -13.03 1.44 -12.64
CA TYR A 12 -12.11 0.99 -13.67
C TYR A 12 -11.15 2.11 -14.02
N TYR A 13 -9.86 1.81 -14.05
CA TYR A 13 -8.82 2.77 -14.39
C TYR A 13 -8.39 2.57 -15.84
N LEU A 14 -8.38 3.66 -16.58
CA LEU A 14 -7.97 3.70 -17.99
C LEU A 14 -6.48 3.91 -18.18
N ASP A 15 -5.79 4.28 -17.07
CA ASP A 15 -4.37 4.56 -17.08
C ASP A 15 -3.78 4.33 -15.68
N TRP A 16 -2.60 3.75 -15.63
CA TRP A 16 -1.85 3.57 -14.41
C TRP A 16 -0.85 4.71 -14.26
N ALA A 17 -0.66 5.18 -13.05
CA ALA A 17 0.36 6.16 -12.71
C ALA A 17 0.96 5.84 -11.35
N ASN A 18 2.27 5.89 -11.27
CA ASN A 18 2.99 5.70 -10.03
C ASN A 18 2.72 6.82 -9.00
N THR A 19 3.05 6.56 -7.75
CA THR A 19 3.02 7.58 -6.71
C THR A 19 4.06 8.66 -7.01
N ARG A 20 3.64 9.92 -7.01
CA ARG A 20 4.55 11.06 -7.10
C ARG A 20 5.08 11.39 -5.71
N SER A 21 6.39 11.36 -5.56
CA SER A 21 7.07 11.86 -4.37
C SER A 21 7.87 13.13 -4.72
N PRO A 22 8.21 13.96 -3.72
CA PRO A 22 9.12 15.08 -3.94
C PRO A 22 10.43 14.59 -4.55
N GLU A 23 11.02 15.40 -5.43
CA GLU A 23 12.30 15.07 -6.05
C GLU A 23 13.40 14.89 -4.99
N GLY A 24 14.31 13.93 -5.23
CA GLY A 24 15.47 13.72 -4.39
C GLY A 24 16.32 14.99 -4.26
N GLY A 25 16.91 15.22 -3.11
CA GLY A 25 17.67 16.43 -2.80
C GLY A 25 16.82 17.66 -2.46
N THR A 26 15.49 17.57 -2.49
CA THR A 26 14.59 18.63 -2.00
C THR A 26 14.29 18.46 -0.51
N TYR A 27 13.92 19.56 0.16
CA TYR A 27 13.62 19.57 1.60
C TYR A 27 12.53 18.54 2.01
N LEU A 28 11.58 18.26 1.14
CA LEU A 28 10.49 17.31 1.38
C LEU A 28 10.80 15.90 0.82
N GLY A 29 11.93 15.71 0.18
CA GLY A 29 12.34 14.41 -0.35
C GLY A 29 12.86 13.51 0.77
N PRO A 30 12.26 12.32 1.02
CA PRO A 30 12.65 11.45 2.12
C PRO A 30 14.03 10.81 1.92
N ALA A 31 14.48 10.71 0.68
CA ALA A 31 15.80 10.19 0.32
C ALA A 31 16.17 10.58 -1.12
N ASP A 32 17.46 10.62 -1.40
CA ASP A 32 17.96 10.89 -2.77
C ASP A 32 17.63 9.76 -3.75
N VAL A 33 17.29 8.57 -3.26
CA VAL A 33 16.89 7.36 -4.02
C VAL A 33 15.38 7.26 -4.16
N SER A 34 14.65 8.36 -4.13
CA SER A 34 13.21 8.33 -4.31
C SER A 34 12.82 7.99 -5.76
N LEU A 35 11.52 7.71 -5.97
CA LEU A 35 10.91 7.42 -7.28
C LEU A 35 11.29 8.42 -8.37
N GLN A 36 11.49 9.67 -7.98
CA GLN A 36 11.92 10.79 -8.82
C GLN A 36 13.30 11.28 -8.39
N GLY A 37 14.12 10.35 -7.89
CA GLY A 37 15.47 10.62 -7.44
C GLY A 37 16.39 11.15 -8.53
N PRO A 38 17.61 11.55 -8.17
CA PRO A 38 18.58 12.10 -9.10
C PRO A 38 18.89 11.11 -10.23
N GLN A 39 19.29 11.63 -11.35
CA GLN A 39 19.73 10.83 -12.51
C GLN A 39 20.90 9.91 -12.16
N GLN A 40 21.64 10.24 -11.10
CA GLN A 40 22.82 9.52 -10.66
C GLN A 40 22.98 9.60 -9.16
N LEU A 41 23.16 8.44 -8.52
CA LEU A 41 23.61 8.34 -7.13
C LEU A 41 25.14 8.34 -7.14
N GLY A 42 25.73 9.39 -6.55
CA GLY A 42 27.17 9.54 -6.47
C GLY A 42 27.74 8.87 -5.23
N GLY A 43 28.89 8.20 -5.39
CA GLY A 43 29.83 7.97 -4.30
C GLY A 43 29.35 7.10 -3.13
N ASP A 44 28.53 6.08 -3.36
CA ASP A 44 28.25 5.12 -2.31
C ASP A 44 29.56 4.39 -1.91
N PRO A 45 30.04 4.54 -0.65
CA PRO A 45 31.29 3.93 -0.21
C PRO A 45 31.26 2.40 -0.27
N LEU A 46 30.07 1.79 -0.19
CA LEU A 46 29.88 0.33 -0.22
C LEU A 46 29.91 -0.21 -1.65
N LEU A 47 29.37 0.54 -2.61
CA LEU A 47 29.27 0.12 -4.00
C LEU A 47 30.41 0.65 -4.88
N GLY A 48 31.12 1.68 -4.44
CA GLY A 48 32.29 2.25 -5.13
C GLY A 48 32.03 2.75 -6.56
N ALA A 49 30.76 2.98 -6.90
CA ALA A 49 30.36 3.34 -8.25
C ALA A 49 29.26 4.41 -8.23
N ASN A 50 29.23 5.20 -9.29
CA ASN A 50 28.12 6.09 -9.57
C ASN A 50 26.98 5.30 -10.21
N LEU A 51 25.88 5.11 -9.49
CA LEU A 51 24.71 4.39 -9.97
C LEU A 51 23.85 5.35 -10.80
N GLN A 52 23.60 5.00 -12.05
CA GLN A 52 22.67 5.74 -12.91
C GLN A 52 21.23 5.25 -12.74
N ARG A 53 20.30 6.17 -12.73
CA ARG A 53 18.88 5.82 -12.79
C ARG A 53 18.56 5.21 -14.16
N ARG A 54 17.90 4.07 -14.15
CA ARG A 54 17.42 3.36 -15.33
C ARG A 54 15.91 3.50 -15.47
N ALA A 55 15.40 3.17 -16.66
CA ALA A 55 13.98 3.12 -16.88
C ALA A 55 13.33 2.18 -15.86
N PRO A 56 12.20 2.57 -15.25
CA PRO A 56 11.48 1.71 -14.33
C PRO A 56 10.92 0.48 -15.06
N LEU A 57 10.67 -0.60 -14.32
CA LEU A 57 9.79 -1.66 -14.74
C LEU A 57 8.39 -1.31 -14.24
N GLU A 58 7.62 -0.74 -15.14
CA GLU A 58 6.21 -0.40 -14.94
C GLU A 58 5.36 -1.58 -15.35
N PRO A 59 4.10 -1.67 -14.87
CA PRO A 59 3.19 -2.72 -15.30
C PRO A 59 3.08 -2.82 -16.81
N ASP A 60 3.06 -4.06 -17.31
CA ASP A 60 2.99 -4.34 -18.75
C ASP A 60 1.68 -3.82 -19.36
N ASP A 61 0.57 -3.97 -18.63
CA ASP A 61 -0.72 -3.38 -18.98
C ASP A 61 -1.03 -2.20 -18.07
N GLN A 62 -0.91 -0.99 -18.59
CA GLN A 62 -1.21 0.24 -17.85
C GLN A 62 -2.71 0.48 -17.66
N GLN A 63 -3.56 -0.37 -18.19
CA GLN A 63 -5.01 -0.35 -18.04
C GLN A 63 -5.45 -1.59 -17.26
N GLY A 64 -6.69 -1.58 -16.80
CA GLY A 64 -7.26 -2.80 -16.27
C GLY A 64 -7.35 -2.88 -14.75
N ASN A 65 -6.80 -1.93 -14.02
CA ASN A 65 -7.07 -1.83 -12.59
C ASN A 65 -8.57 -1.60 -12.37
N TRP A 66 -9.21 -2.49 -11.64
CA TRP A 66 -10.65 -2.43 -11.43
C TRP A 66 -11.05 -2.81 -10.01
N GLY A 67 -12.29 -2.47 -9.65
CA GLY A 67 -12.86 -2.87 -8.38
C GLY A 67 -14.36 -2.78 -8.37
N VAL A 68 -14.96 -3.54 -7.46
CA VAL A 68 -16.39 -3.54 -7.18
C VAL A 68 -16.63 -3.40 -5.69
N ASN A 69 -17.68 -2.68 -5.34
CA ASN A 69 -18.10 -2.51 -3.95
C ASN A 69 -19.63 -2.61 -3.89
N PHE A 70 -20.13 -3.46 -3.00
CA PHE A 70 -21.55 -3.59 -2.69
C PHE A 70 -21.77 -3.10 -1.27
N LYS A 71 -22.63 -2.10 -1.13
CA LYS A 71 -23.07 -1.55 0.16
C LYS A 71 -24.49 -1.98 0.44
N PHE A 72 -24.71 -2.49 1.63
CA PHE A 72 -25.96 -3.02 2.09
C PHE A 72 -26.39 -2.32 3.39
N ASN A 73 -27.56 -1.66 3.34
CA ASN A 73 -28.14 -0.93 4.46
C ASN A 73 -29.62 -1.29 4.62
N PRO A 74 -29.93 -2.50 5.11
CA PRO A 74 -31.32 -2.92 5.31
C PRO A 74 -31.93 -2.31 6.59
N ASP A 75 -33.24 -2.19 6.60
CA ASP A 75 -33.98 -1.59 7.72
C ASP A 75 -33.71 -2.25 9.08
N PHE A 76 -33.43 -3.57 9.09
CA PHE A 76 -33.13 -4.29 10.33
C PHE A 76 -31.79 -3.89 10.98
N LEU A 77 -30.85 -3.34 10.19
CA LEU A 77 -29.57 -2.80 10.68
C LEU A 77 -29.69 -1.37 11.24
N ARG A 78 -30.91 -0.79 11.24
CA ARG A 78 -31.20 0.51 11.86
C ARG A 78 -30.28 1.64 11.41
N GLY A 79 -29.98 1.71 10.13
CA GLY A 79 -29.11 2.75 9.53
C GLY A 79 -27.63 2.44 9.56
N GLN A 80 -27.25 1.20 9.92
CA GLN A 80 -25.90 0.71 9.77
C GLN A 80 -25.69 0.19 8.34
N THR A 81 -24.47 0.33 7.82
CA THR A 81 -24.08 -0.11 6.49
C THR A 81 -23.02 -1.20 6.59
N VAL A 82 -23.18 -2.23 5.79
CA VAL A 82 -22.14 -3.25 5.56
C VAL A 82 -21.70 -3.15 4.12
N GLY A 83 -20.39 -3.07 3.89
CA GLY A 83 -19.76 -3.10 2.58
C GLY A 83 -19.02 -4.41 2.36
N VAL A 84 -19.05 -4.91 1.12
CA VAL A 84 -18.20 -6.00 0.66
C VAL A 84 -17.55 -5.54 -0.63
N TYR A 85 -16.22 -5.63 -0.71
CA TYR A 85 -15.49 -5.13 -1.86
C TYR A 85 -14.41 -6.10 -2.32
N TYR A 86 -14.12 -5.99 -3.61
CA TYR A 86 -13.01 -6.65 -4.26
C TYR A 86 -12.35 -5.69 -5.23
N ARG A 87 -11.03 -5.74 -5.29
CA ARG A 87 -10.22 -4.92 -6.20
C ARG A 87 -9.04 -5.70 -6.72
N GLU A 88 -8.68 -5.47 -7.97
CA GLU A 88 -7.43 -5.92 -8.60
C GLU A 88 -6.70 -4.70 -9.17
N PHE A 89 -5.42 -4.55 -8.81
CA PHE A 89 -4.67 -3.35 -9.14
C PHE A 89 -3.17 -3.59 -9.10
N ASP A 90 -2.45 -2.72 -9.81
CA ASP A 90 -1.00 -2.65 -9.75
C ASP A 90 -0.57 -1.66 -8.69
N GLU A 91 0.47 -2.04 -7.95
CA GLU A 91 1.02 -1.22 -6.87
C GLU A 91 1.63 0.07 -7.42
N LYS A 92 1.52 1.14 -6.65
CA LYS A 92 2.02 2.47 -7.03
C LYS A 92 3.31 2.84 -6.30
N ILE A 93 3.71 2.04 -5.32
CA ILE A 93 4.94 2.21 -4.56
C ILE A 93 5.88 1.10 -4.99
N PRO A 94 7.04 1.43 -5.60
CA PRO A 94 7.95 0.42 -6.11
C PRO A 94 8.94 -0.07 -5.07
N TRP A 95 9.54 -1.20 -5.38
CA TRP A 95 10.88 -1.54 -4.90
C TRP A 95 11.94 -0.77 -5.68
N VAL A 96 13.14 -0.68 -5.10
CA VAL A 96 14.31 -0.10 -5.78
C VAL A 96 15.40 -1.17 -5.84
N PHE A 97 15.72 -1.61 -7.05
CA PHE A 97 16.71 -2.65 -7.30
C PHE A 97 17.89 -2.16 -8.11
N LEU A 98 19.01 -2.86 -7.97
CA LEU A 98 20.22 -2.61 -8.75
C LEU A 98 20.12 -3.24 -10.15
N VAL A 99 20.76 -2.60 -11.10
CA VAL A 99 20.88 -3.09 -12.48
C VAL A 99 22.32 -3.44 -12.76
N LEU A 100 22.55 -4.68 -13.21
CA LEU A 100 23.87 -5.16 -13.64
C LEU A 100 24.05 -4.99 -15.16
N PRO A 101 25.26 -4.69 -15.63
CA PRO A 101 25.56 -4.71 -17.06
C PRO A 101 25.54 -6.14 -17.58
N ALA A 102 24.94 -6.33 -18.75
CA ALA A 102 24.93 -7.63 -19.40
C ALA A 102 26.35 -8.03 -19.84
N GLY A 103 26.73 -9.32 -19.62
CA GLY A 103 27.93 -9.94 -20.21
C GLY A 103 29.25 -9.71 -19.48
N MET A 104 29.28 -9.15 -18.28
CA MET A 104 30.52 -8.99 -17.51
C MET A 104 30.77 -10.19 -16.58
N GLN A 105 32.02 -10.67 -16.51
CA GLN A 105 32.42 -11.80 -15.65
C GLN A 105 32.37 -11.47 -14.14
N GLN A 106 32.54 -10.23 -13.77
CA GLN A 106 32.34 -9.70 -12.41
C GLN A 106 31.57 -8.39 -12.51
N PRO A 107 30.24 -8.44 -12.66
CA PRO A 107 29.45 -7.25 -12.88
C PRO A 107 29.40 -6.41 -11.59
N LYS A 108 29.81 -5.16 -11.70
CA LYS A 108 29.49 -4.14 -10.69
C LYS A 108 28.17 -3.49 -11.06
N PRO A 109 27.31 -3.21 -10.10
CA PRO A 109 26.10 -2.45 -10.36
C PRO A 109 26.43 -1.13 -11.05
N PHE A 110 25.72 -0.79 -12.12
CA PHE A 110 25.91 0.48 -12.82
C PHE A 110 24.67 1.34 -12.84
N GLY A 111 23.60 0.86 -12.28
CA GLY A 111 22.35 1.59 -12.20
C GLY A 111 21.40 1.03 -11.15
N TYR A 112 20.32 1.78 -10.95
CA TYR A 112 19.18 1.38 -10.15
C TYR A 112 17.89 1.69 -10.89
N ARG A 113 16.82 0.97 -10.58
CA ARG A 113 15.50 1.18 -11.15
C ARG A 113 14.40 0.93 -10.15
N ALA A 114 13.27 1.56 -10.38
CA ALA A 114 12.00 1.25 -9.71
C ALA A 114 11.36 0.03 -10.38
N VAL A 115 10.78 -0.86 -9.58
CA VAL A 115 10.05 -2.06 -10.02
C VAL A 115 8.73 -2.09 -9.27
N TYR A 116 7.62 -2.28 -9.97
CA TYR A 116 6.28 -2.23 -9.39
C TYR A 116 5.66 -3.62 -9.37
N ALA A 117 4.98 -3.95 -8.26
CA ALA A 117 4.21 -5.18 -8.17
C ALA A 117 2.92 -5.05 -8.98
N GLU A 118 2.60 -6.08 -9.76
CA GLU A 118 1.42 -6.14 -10.60
C GLU A 118 0.37 -7.10 -10.02
N ASN A 119 -0.89 -6.89 -10.40
CA ASN A 119 -1.99 -7.80 -10.12
C ASN A 119 -2.23 -8.10 -8.63
N THR A 120 -1.96 -7.14 -7.74
CA THR A 120 -2.36 -7.24 -6.34
C THR A 120 -3.89 -7.31 -6.23
N LYS A 121 -4.39 -8.25 -5.44
CA LYS A 121 -5.83 -8.44 -5.21
C LYS A 121 -6.17 -8.08 -3.78
N LEU A 122 -7.31 -7.44 -3.60
CA LEU A 122 -7.84 -7.03 -2.31
C LEU A 122 -9.30 -7.47 -2.20
N ALA A 123 -9.60 -8.24 -1.17
CA ALA A 123 -10.97 -8.54 -0.78
C ALA A 123 -11.21 -8.04 0.64
N GLY A 124 -12.39 -7.48 0.91
CA GLY A 124 -12.64 -6.99 2.25
C GLY A 124 -14.11 -6.76 2.56
N VAL A 125 -14.35 -6.55 3.85
CA VAL A 125 -15.66 -6.25 4.42
C VAL A 125 -15.51 -5.02 5.31
N SER A 126 -16.43 -4.08 5.18
CA SER A 126 -16.51 -2.89 6.03
C SER A 126 -17.86 -2.81 6.73
N PHE A 127 -17.85 -2.13 7.83
CA PHE A 127 -19.04 -1.81 8.63
C PHE A 127 -18.95 -0.35 9.07
N ASP A 128 -20.03 0.37 8.95
CA ASP A 128 -20.17 1.73 9.50
C ASP A 128 -21.58 1.96 10.04
N GLY A 129 -21.68 2.78 11.08
CA GLY A 129 -22.97 3.09 11.68
C GLY A 129 -22.87 3.77 13.04
N SER A 130 -24.01 3.77 13.76
CA SER A 130 -24.09 4.35 15.09
C SER A 130 -24.55 3.33 16.11
N ILE A 131 -23.90 3.31 17.27
CA ILE A 131 -24.26 2.47 18.43
C ILE A 131 -24.39 3.38 19.66
N GLY A 132 -25.62 3.74 19.99
CA GLY A 132 -25.88 4.73 21.05
C GLY A 132 -25.34 6.12 20.62
N GLN A 133 -24.42 6.68 21.41
CA GLN A 133 -23.76 7.94 21.14
C GLN A 133 -22.43 7.81 20.37
N TRP A 134 -22.07 6.59 19.99
CA TRP A 134 -20.87 6.32 19.20
C TRP A 134 -21.20 6.27 17.71
N ALA A 135 -20.45 6.99 16.91
CA ALA A 135 -20.29 6.67 15.50
C ALA A 135 -19.13 5.67 15.40
N VAL A 136 -19.38 4.50 14.82
CA VAL A 136 -18.42 3.40 14.76
C VAL A 136 -18.20 2.97 13.33
N GLY A 137 -16.95 2.61 13.02
CA GLY A 137 -16.56 2.04 11.75
C GLY A 137 -15.56 0.90 11.96
N GLY A 138 -15.52 0.00 11.01
CA GLY A 138 -14.56 -1.10 11.02
C GLY A 138 -14.39 -1.69 9.64
N GLU A 139 -13.22 -2.25 9.42
CA GLU A 139 -12.86 -2.88 8.16
C GLU A 139 -11.93 -4.06 8.41
N VAL A 140 -12.10 -5.11 7.63
CA VAL A 140 -11.17 -6.23 7.53
C VAL A 140 -10.90 -6.46 6.06
N GLY A 141 -9.64 -6.38 5.66
CA GLY A 141 -9.16 -6.61 4.31
C GLY A 141 -8.12 -7.72 4.25
N TYR A 142 -8.11 -8.44 3.16
CA TYR A 142 -7.10 -9.43 2.82
C TYR A 142 -6.48 -9.06 1.48
N HIS A 143 -5.19 -8.75 1.50
CA HIS A 143 -4.40 -8.50 0.30
C HIS A 143 -3.73 -9.80 -0.12
N MET A 144 -3.84 -10.15 -1.38
CA MET A 144 -3.20 -11.30 -2.00
C MET A 144 -2.17 -10.81 -3.01
N ASP A 145 -1.02 -11.46 -3.03
CA ASP A 145 0.11 -11.15 -3.91
C ASP A 145 0.56 -9.67 -3.85
N THR A 146 0.44 -9.04 -2.67
CA THR A 146 0.88 -7.65 -2.48
C THR A 146 2.39 -7.56 -2.38
N GLY A 147 2.95 -6.43 -2.82
CA GLY A 147 4.37 -6.15 -2.69
C GLY A 147 4.81 -6.03 -1.23
N LEU A 148 5.70 -6.90 -0.80
CA LEU A 148 6.28 -6.89 0.54
C LEU A 148 7.61 -6.13 0.58
N LYS A 149 8.02 -5.74 1.78
CA LYS A 149 9.32 -5.10 1.97
C LYS A 149 10.44 -6.05 1.55
N SER A 150 11.15 -5.70 0.49
CA SER A 150 12.26 -6.46 -0.04
C SER A 150 13.61 -5.87 0.34
N THR A 151 14.65 -6.71 0.33
CA THR A 151 16.03 -6.27 0.56
C THR A 151 16.42 -5.21 -0.46
N GLY A 152 16.69 -4.00 0.00
CA GLY A 152 17.10 -2.88 -0.85
C GLY A 152 18.44 -3.17 -1.53
N PHE A 153 18.59 -2.65 -2.74
CA PHE A 153 19.79 -2.83 -3.55
C PHE A 153 20.10 -4.28 -3.96
N ALA A 154 19.14 -5.19 -3.90
CA ALA A 154 19.25 -6.47 -4.55
C ALA A 154 19.26 -6.30 -6.09
N VAL A 155 19.73 -7.31 -6.81
CA VAL A 155 19.62 -7.40 -8.26
C VAL A 155 18.42 -8.29 -8.57
N ALA A 156 17.31 -7.68 -8.90
CA ALA A 156 16.07 -8.39 -9.18
C ALA A 156 15.19 -7.62 -10.16
N ASP A 157 14.29 -8.33 -10.79
CA ASP A 157 13.29 -7.79 -11.71
C ASP A 157 11.88 -7.81 -11.08
N ASP A 158 11.74 -8.44 -9.91
CA ASP A 158 10.55 -8.43 -9.07
C ASP A 158 10.96 -8.54 -7.59
N GLY A 159 10.09 -8.08 -6.68
CA GLY A 159 10.33 -8.12 -5.24
C GLY A 159 9.63 -9.26 -4.54
N ALA A 160 9.78 -9.35 -3.22
CA ALA A 160 9.04 -10.28 -2.41
C ALA A 160 7.55 -9.95 -2.47
N ARG A 161 6.71 -10.97 -2.67
CA ARG A 161 5.25 -10.85 -2.64
C ARG A 161 4.67 -11.72 -1.55
N GLY A 162 3.48 -11.41 -1.13
CA GLY A 162 2.80 -12.23 -0.13
C GLY A 162 1.40 -11.75 0.19
N ASP A 163 0.80 -12.47 1.12
CA ASP A 163 -0.55 -12.25 1.57
C ASP A 163 -0.58 -11.60 2.94
N THR A 164 -1.46 -10.63 3.11
CA THR A 164 -1.54 -9.86 4.35
C THR A 164 -2.97 -9.59 4.81
N TRP A 165 -3.19 -9.67 6.14
CA TRP A 165 -4.42 -9.24 6.78
C TRP A 165 -4.27 -7.82 7.32
N HIS A 166 -5.31 -7.02 7.11
CA HIS A 166 -5.46 -5.69 7.66
C HIS A 166 -6.81 -5.59 8.34
N ALA A 167 -6.84 -5.07 9.56
CA ALA A 167 -8.09 -4.79 10.25
C ALA A 167 -8.01 -3.43 10.92
N LEU A 168 -9.08 -2.66 10.82
CA LEU A 168 -9.24 -1.35 11.44
C LEU A 168 -10.58 -1.28 12.15
N VAL A 169 -10.58 -0.72 13.35
CA VAL A 169 -11.81 -0.35 14.06
C VAL A 169 -11.64 1.05 14.59
N ASN A 170 -12.61 1.90 14.34
CA ASN A 170 -12.65 3.25 14.87
C ASN A 170 -13.98 3.58 15.55
N GLY A 171 -13.95 4.57 16.42
CA GLY A 171 -15.13 5.09 17.08
C GLY A 171 -14.96 6.55 17.46
N ILE A 172 -16.03 7.32 17.28
CA ILE A 172 -16.13 8.71 17.67
C ILE A 172 -17.29 8.85 18.66
N TYR A 173 -17.01 9.35 19.84
CA TYR A 173 -18.00 9.66 20.86
C TYR A 173 -18.10 11.16 21.07
N LEU A 174 -19.30 11.69 20.92
CA LEU A 174 -19.56 13.10 21.17
C LEU A 174 -19.76 13.33 22.67
N LEU A 175 -18.91 14.18 23.24
CA LEU A 175 -18.96 14.58 24.64
C LEU A 175 -19.89 15.78 24.77
N ASP A 176 -20.97 15.60 25.54
CA ASP A 176 -21.88 16.70 25.87
C ASP A 176 -21.22 17.77 26.74
N ARG A 177 -21.74 19.00 26.65
CA ARG A 177 -21.34 20.09 27.51
C ARG A 177 -21.60 19.76 28.97
N ASN A 178 -20.63 20.05 29.84
CA ASN A 178 -20.77 19.93 31.28
C ASN A 178 -20.05 21.10 32.01
N ALA A 179 -19.92 21.01 33.32
CA ALA A 179 -19.27 22.04 34.13
C ALA A 179 -17.76 22.21 33.90
N LEU A 180 -17.11 21.22 33.26
CA LEU A 180 -15.66 21.21 33.07
C LEU A 180 -15.24 21.54 31.61
N TRP A 181 -16.14 21.34 30.63
CA TRP A 181 -15.89 21.64 29.21
C TRP A 181 -17.16 21.97 28.44
N ASP A 182 -17.02 22.73 27.38
CA ASP A 182 -18.13 23.18 26.52
C ASP A 182 -18.59 22.15 25.46
N GLY A 183 -18.07 20.92 25.52
CA GLY A 183 -18.26 19.84 24.56
C GLY A 183 -16.92 19.36 24.01
N GLY A 184 -16.93 18.26 23.27
CA GLY A 184 -15.73 17.68 22.66
C GLY A 184 -16.00 16.38 21.94
N GLU A 185 -14.93 15.76 21.47
CA GLU A 185 -14.96 14.46 20.80
C GLU A 185 -13.91 13.56 21.42
N LEU A 186 -14.27 12.30 21.63
CA LEU A 186 -13.32 11.23 21.91
C LEU A 186 -13.21 10.36 20.65
N VAL A 187 -12.02 10.32 20.05
CA VAL A 187 -11.73 9.49 18.89
C VAL A 187 -10.85 8.35 19.34
N VAL A 188 -11.22 7.13 18.97
CA VAL A 188 -10.46 5.91 19.22
C VAL A 188 -10.29 5.19 17.91
N GLU A 189 -9.06 4.74 17.63
CA GLU A 189 -8.74 3.93 16.47
C GLU A 189 -7.78 2.81 16.88
N LEU A 190 -8.06 1.61 16.41
CA LEU A 190 -7.22 0.44 16.57
C LEU A 190 -6.99 -0.20 15.20
N SER A 191 -5.73 -0.42 14.85
CA SER A 191 -5.33 -1.12 13.63
C SER A 191 -4.57 -2.40 13.97
N TYR A 192 -4.71 -3.39 13.11
CA TYR A 192 -4.00 -4.65 13.17
C TYR A 192 -3.57 -5.07 11.77
N ASP A 193 -2.27 -5.29 11.61
CA ASP A 193 -1.67 -5.74 10.36
C ASP A 193 -0.90 -7.02 10.61
N ARG A 194 -1.05 -8.00 9.73
CA ARG A 194 -0.39 -9.28 9.83
C ARG A 194 0.02 -9.81 8.46
N LEU A 195 1.28 -10.21 8.34
CA LEU A 195 1.72 -11.06 7.25
C LEU A 195 1.15 -12.46 7.45
N ASP A 196 0.50 -13.00 6.43
CA ASP A 196 -0.03 -14.36 6.42
C ASP A 196 1.01 -15.31 5.82
N ASP A 197 1.42 -15.06 4.58
CA ASP A 197 2.42 -15.86 3.89
C ASP A 197 3.28 -15.00 2.95
N VAL A 198 4.46 -15.51 2.59
CA VAL A 198 5.31 -14.97 1.53
C VAL A 198 5.18 -15.92 0.34
N THR A 199 4.52 -15.46 -0.73
CA THR A 199 4.14 -16.30 -1.87
C THR A 199 5.23 -16.36 -2.94
N GLU A 200 6.02 -15.28 -3.10
CA GLU A 200 7.08 -15.19 -4.12
C GLU A 200 8.32 -14.49 -3.59
N ASN A 201 9.49 -14.88 -4.11
CA ASN A 201 10.81 -14.28 -3.82
C ASN A 201 11.10 -14.16 -2.31
N GLU A 202 10.86 -15.24 -1.54
CA GLU A 202 11.07 -15.28 -0.09
C GLU A 202 12.51 -14.90 0.32
N ASP A 203 13.49 -15.20 -0.50
CA ASP A 203 14.90 -14.83 -0.30
C ASP A 203 15.15 -13.33 -0.33
N LEU A 204 14.30 -12.57 -1.00
CA LEU A 204 14.33 -11.10 -1.00
C LEU A 204 13.55 -10.50 0.17
N PHE A 205 12.68 -11.24 0.83
CA PHE A 205 11.84 -10.71 1.90
C PHE A 205 12.69 -10.25 3.10
N MET A 206 12.56 -8.98 3.44
CA MET A 206 13.25 -8.40 4.59
C MET A 206 12.45 -8.65 5.87
N ARG A 207 12.73 -9.75 6.56
CA ARG A 207 12.22 -9.97 7.92
C ARG A 207 12.90 -8.99 8.89
N VAL A 208 12.08 -8.27 9.63
CA VAL A 208 12.57 -7.57 10.82
C VAL A 208 12.56 -8.60 11.96
N ASP A 209 13.72 -9.08 12.32
CA ASP A 209 13.83 -9.95 13.51
C ASP A 209 13.56 -9.10 14.76
N ARG A 210 12.56 -9.51 15.55
CA ARG A 210 12.23 -8.84 16.82
C ARG A 210 13.36 -8.86 17.83
N SER A 211 14.38 -9.70 17.63
CA SER A 211 15.57 -9.77 18.49
C SER A 211 16.48 -8.56 18.37
N THR A 212 16.29 -7.72 17.34
CA THR A 212 17.12 -6.53 17.06
C THR A 212 16.42 -5.21 17.37
N CYS A 213 15.22 -5.25 17.94
CA CYS A 213 14.53 -4.05 18.43
C CYS A 213 14.86 -3.76 19.89
#